data_536183ee26803859ccbe7384db6c546a
#
_entry.id   536183ee26803859ccbe7384db6c546a
#
_cell.length_a   1.000
_cell.length_b   1.000
_cell.length_c   1.000
_cell.angle_alpha   90.00
_cell.angle_beta   90.00
_cell.angle_gamma   90.00
#
_symmetry.space_group_name_H-M   'P 1'
#
loop_
_entity.id
_entity.type
_entity.pdbx_description
1 polymer ?
#
loop_
_entity_poly.entity_id
_entity_poly.type
_entity_poly.pdbx_seq_one_letter_code
_entity_poly.pdbx_strand_id
1 'polypeptide(L)'
;DNTLKILITLLSCPNSQLKMNQMGEALVAEYLRNVGYDIAKPDRHIRRILGRGHLGCSGNEIVPVFEAMDIIKEIADYMGKSVAEIDYILWAYCAKGYGEVCTSRYLKCGRCAIKEYCNREENNDV
;
A
#
# COMPACT_ATOMS: atom_id res chain seq x y z
N ASP A 1 -7.29 13.37 0.55
CA ASP A 1 -7.09 14.80 0.57
C ASP A 1 -6.00 15.20 -0.38
N ASN A 2 -6.31 16.14 -1.26
CA ASN A 2 -5.36 16.55 -2.27
C ASN A 2 -4.18 17.32 -1.70
N THR A 3 -4.33 17.93 -0.56
CA THR A 3 -3.25 18.69 0.05
C THR A 3 -2.04 17.79 0.33
N LEU A 4 -2.28 16.60 0.86
CA LEU A 4 -1.18 15.68 1.15
C LEU A 4 -0.54 15.17 -0.13
N LYS A 5 -1.32 14.93 -1.18
CA LYS A 5 -0.76 14.50 -2.45
C LYS A 5 0.09 15.58 -3.08
N ILE A 6 -0.35 16.84 -3.00
CA ILE A 6 0.42 17.96 -3.51
C ILE A 6 1.73 18.07 -2.75
N LEU A 7 1.69 17.93 -1.42
CA LEU A 7 2.88 18.01 -0.61
C LEU A 7 3.87 16.91 -0.95
N ILE A 8 3.37 15.68 -1.12
CA ILE A 8 4.23 14.56 -1.49
C ILE A 8 4.89 14.83 -2.83
N THR A 9 4.13 15.33 -3.80
CA THR A 9 4.67 15.63 -5.11
C THR A 9 5.76 16.70 -5.03
N LEU A 10 5.52 17.76 -4.27
CA LEU A 10 6.51 18.84 -4.15
C LEU A 10 7.79 18.35 -3.50
N LEU A 11 7.70 17.45 -2.54
CA LEU A 11 8.87 16.99 -1.82
C LEU A 11 9.61 15.86 -2.54
N SER A 12 8.97 15.19 -3.50
CA SER A 12 9.57 14.02 -4.14
C SER A 12 9.85 14.18 -5.62
N CYS A 13 9.22 15.11 -6.30
CA CYS A 13 9.37 15.25 -7.76
C CYS A 13 10.71 15.89 -8.11
N PRO A 14 11.48 15.29 -9.02
CA PRO A 14 12.83 15.80 -9.32
C PRO A 14 12.85 17.23 -9.83
N ASN A 15 11.77 17.70 -10.46
CA ASN A 15 11.75 19.06 -10.97
C ASN A 15 11.21 20.08 -10.00
N SER A 16 10.86 19.66 -8.80
CA SER A 16 10.31 20.58 -7.81
C SER A 16 11.43 21.28 -7.05
N GLN A 17 11.23 22.54 -6.72
CA GLN A 17 12.20 23.28 -5.92
C GLN A 17 12.26 22.80 -4.47
N LEU A 18 11.23 22.08 -4.03
CA LEU A 18 11.19 21.59 -2.67
C LEU A 18 11.57 20.12 -2.56
N LYS A 19 12.12 19.55 -3.62
CA LYS A 19 12.48 18.12 -3.65
C LYS A 19 13.45 17.78 -2.53
N MET A 20 13.11 16.74 -1.78
CA MET A 20 13.99 16.23 -0.74
C MET A 20 14.98 15.27 -1.37
N ASN A 21 16.27 15.37 -0.94
CA ASN A 21 17.29 14.58 -1.56
C ASN A 21 17.07 13.10 -1.37
N GLN A 22 17.13 12.35 -2.44
CA GLN A 22 17.02 10.87 -2.41
C GLN A 22 15.71 10.37 -1.83
N MET A 23 14.64 11.15 -1.89
CA MET A 23 13.36 10.72 -1.37
C MET A 23 12.32 10.69 -2.48
N GLY A 24 11.85 9.50 -2.81
CA GLY A 24 10.72 9.33 -3.70
C GLY A 24 9.41 9.40 -2.93
N GLU A 25 8.31 9.13 -3.63
CA GLU A 25 6.97 9.30 -3.05
C GLU A 25 6.74 8.45 -1.81
N ALA A 26 7.20 7.20 -1.83
CA ALA A 26 6.97 6.31 -0.69
C ALA A 26 7.71 6.77 0.56
N LEU A 27 8.95 7.24 0.39
CA LEU A 27 9.73 7.71 1.53
C LEU A 27 9.20 9.04 2.05
N VAL A 28 8.71 9.91 1.16
CA VAL A 28 8.11 11.17 1.60
C VAL A 28 6.84 10.87 2.39
N ALA A 29 6.02 9.92 1.93
CA ALA A 29 4.81 9.55 2.67
C ALA A 29 5.16 9.01 4.04
N GLU A 30 6.21 8.21 4.14
CA GLU A 30 6.65 7.69 5.42
C GLU A 30 7.13 8.82 6.34
N TYR A 31 7.87 9.76 5.80
CA TYR A 31 8.32 10.91 6.57
C TYR A 31 7.13 11.70 7.12
N LEU A 32 6.15 11.98 6.27
CA LEU A 32 4.97 12.73 6.70
C LEU A 32 4.19 11.99 7.77
N ARG A 33 4.10 10.68 7.65
CA ARG A 33 3.41 9.90 8.66
C ARG A 33 4.15 9.95 9.98
N ASN A 34 5.48 9.91 9.95
CA ASN A 34 6.27 9.94 11.17
C ASN A 34 6.19 11.28 11.89
N VAL A 35 5.87 12.36 11.17
CA VAL A 35 5.71 13.68 11.83
C VAL A 35 4.25 13.97 12.17
N GLY A 36 3.36 12.99 12.02
CA GLY A 36 2.03 13.13 12.59
C GLY A 36 0.85 13.11 11.63
N TYR A 37 1.06 13.00 10.32
CA TYR A 37 -0.08 12.96 9.42
C TYR A 37 -0.64 11.54 9.34
N ASP A 38 -1.96 11.40 9.27
CA ASP A 38 -2.59 10.11 9.09
C ASP A 38 -2.61 9.82 7.59
N ILE A 39 -1.56 9.21 7.09
CA ILE A 39 -1.40 9.02 5.68
C ILE A 39 -0.84 7.63 5.43
N ALA A 40 -1.26 7.00 4.36
CA ALA A 40 -0.73 5.69 3.99
C ALA A 40 0.67 5.82 3.43
N LYS A 41 1.51 4.81 3.69
CA LYS A 41 2.81 4.75 3.04
C LYS A 41 2.84 3.47 2.23
N PRO A 42 2.21 3.45 1.07
CA PRO A 42 2.04 2.22 0.31
C PRO A 42 3.37 1.76 -0.28
N ASP A 43 3.94 0.75 0.34
CA ASP A 43 5.17 0.18 -0.15
C ASP A 43 4.85 -0.88 -1.21
N ARG A 44 5.87 -1.58 -1.65
CA ARG A 44 5.69 -2.53 -2.73
C ARG A 44 4.76 -3.68 -2.37
N HIS A 45 4.74 -4.11 -1.12
CA HIS A 45 3.84 -5.18 -0.68
C HIS A 45 2.39 -4.75 -0.82
N ILE A 46 2.08 -3.55 -0.35
CA ILE A 46 0.72 -3.05 -0.40
C ILE A 46 0.30 -2.79 -1.83
N ARG A 47 1.17 -2.19 -2.62
CA ARG A 47 0.86 -1.88 -4.02
C ARG A 47 0.62 -3.16 -4.82
N ARG A 48 1.28 -4.25 -4.44
CA ARG A 48 1.08 -5.54 -5.11
C ARG A 48 -0.23 -6.20 -4.67
N ILE A 49 -0.50 -6.25 -3.37
CA ILE A 49 -1.67 -6.97 -2.89
C ILE A 49 -2.97 -6.29 -3.30
N LEU A 50 -2.96 -4.97 -3.48
CA LEU A 50 -4.14 -4.26 -3.96
C LEU A 50 -4.28 -4.36 -5.47
N GLY A 51 -3.29 -4.89 -6.16
CA GLY A 51 -3.24 -4.87 -7.61
C GLY A 51 -4.12 -5.90 -8.29
N ARG A 52 -4.08 -5.84 -9.63
CA ARG A 52 -4.95 -6.65 -10.47
C ARG A 52 -4.79 -8.15 -10.22
N GLY A 53 -3.58 -8.59 -9.95
CA GLY A 53 -3.31 -10.00 -9.76
C GLY A 53 -3.69 -10.54 -8.38
N HIS A 54 -4.12 -9.70 -7.48
CA HIS A 54 -4.50 -10.10 -6.13
C HIS A 54 -5.90 -9.59 -5.81
N LEU A 55 -6.04 -8.56 -5.00
CA LEU A 55 -7.38 -8.12 -4.60
C LEU A 55 -8.14 -7.40 -5.72
N GLY A 56 -7.44 -6.97 -6.75
CA GLY A 56 -8.12 -6.41 -7.90
C GLY A 56 -8.74 -5.04 -7.67
N CYS A 57 -8.20 -4.28 -6.74
CA CYS A 57 -8.71 -2.94 -6.49
C CYS A 57 -8.26 -1.94 -7.55
N SER A 58 -7.38 -2.36 -8.45
CA SER A 58 -6.85 -1.49 -9.49
C SER A 58 -6.67 -2.32 -10.75
N GLY A 59 -6.63 -1.67 -11.89
CA GLY A 59 -6.32 -2.33 -13.15
C GLY A 59 -4.83 -2.58 -13.35
N ASN A 60 -3.98 -2.07 -12.45
CA ASN A 60 -2.54 -2.25 -12.55
C ASN A 60 -2.07 -3.39 -11.65
N GLU A 61 -1.01 -4.09 -12.05
CA GLU A 61 -0.48 -5.13 -11.19
C GLU A 61 0.21 -4.58 -9.97
N ILE A 62 0.96 -3.50 -10.13
CA ILE A 62 1.54 -2.78 -9.01
C ILE A 62 0.85 -1.42 -9.02
N VAL A 63 0.07 -1.15 -8.01
CA VAL A 63 -0.77 0.04 -7.98
C VAL A 63 0.09 1.29 -7.80
N PRO A 64 -0.14 2.34 -8.58
CA PRO A 64 0.59 3.60 -8.37
C PRO A 64 0.34 4.14 -6.96
N VAL A 65 1.32 4.87 -6.43
CA VAL A 65 1.30 5.29 -5.02
C VAL A 65 0.03 6.07 -4.67
N PHE A 66 -0.34 7.07 -5.48
CA PHE A 66 -1.50 7.89 -5.14
C PHE A 66 -2.79 7.10 -5.26
N GLU A 67 -2.89 6.21 -6.22
CA GLU A 67 -4.06 5.36 -6.34
C GLU A 67 -4.16 4.43 -5.13
N ALA A 68 -3.05 3.86 -4.69
CA ALA A 68 -3.03 3.00 -3.51
C ALA A 68 -3.45 3.78 -2.26
N MET A 69 -3.02 5.03 -2.14
CA MET A 69 -3.42 5.87 -1.02
C MET A 69 -4.93 6.10 -1.01
N ASP A 70 -5.51 6.32 -2.17
CA ASP A 70 -6.97 6.51 -2.27
C ASP A 70 -7.71 5.24 -1.89
N ILE A 71 -7.22 4.09 -2.32
CA ILE A 71 -7.86 2.82 -2.00
C ILE A 71 -7.82 2.57 -0.49
N ILE A 72 -6.66 2.81 0.14
CA ILE A 72 -6.52 2.60 1.57
C ILE A 72 -7.43 3.56 2.34
N LYS A 73 -7.53 4.81 1.87
CA LYS A 73 -8.40 5.79 2.51
C LYS A 73 -9.86 5.34 2.44
N GLU A 74 -10.26 4.81 1.31
CA GLU A 74 -11.62 4.33 1.15
C GLU A 74 -11.92 3.16 2.07
N ILE A 75 -10.99 2.23 2.19
CA ILE A 75 -11.15 1.10 3.10
C ILE A 75 -11.22 1.59 4.54
N ALA A 76 -10.36 2.53 4.92
CA ALA A 76 -10.33 3.06 6.27
C ALA A 76 -11.65 3.75 6.62
N ASP A 77 -12.17 4.55 5.69
CA ASP A 77 -13.43 5.24 5.92
C ASP A 77 -14.57 4.24 6.08
N TYR A 78 -14.59 3.20 5.26
CA TYR A 78 -15.65 2.21 5.33
C TYR A 78 -15.59 1.45 6.66
N MET A 79 -14.41 1.16 7.15
CA MET A 79 -14.25 0.36 8.37
C MET A 79 -14.22 1.20 9.63
N GLY A 80 -14.21 2.52 9.53
CA GLY A 80 -14.14 3.40 10.69
C GLY A 80 -12.80 3.34 11.39
N LYS A 81 -11.70 3.14 10.63
CA LYS A 81 -10.38 3.05 11.20
C LYS A 81 -9.48 4.09 10.58
N SER A 82 -8.31 4.31 11.19
CA SER A 82 -7.37 5.27 10.63
C SER A 82 -6.69 4.69 9.40
N VAL A 83 -6.20 5.56 8.54
CA VAL A 83 -5.46 5.16 7.36
C VAL A 83 -4.20 4.41 7.76
N ALA A 84 -3.52 4.89 8.80
CA ALA A 84 -2.30 4.25 9.26
C ALA A 84 -2.55 2.81 9.74
N GLU A 85 -3.70 2.58 10.35
CA GLU A 85 -4.02 1.25 10.86
C GLU A 85 -4.26 0.27 9.72
N ILE A 86 -5.01 0.68 8.69
CA ILE A 86 -5.25 -0.17 7.53
C ILE A 86 -3.95 -0.45 6.79
N ASP A 87 -3.12 0.58 6.64
CA ASP A 87 -1.84 0.45 5.98
C ASP A 87 -0.96 -0.58 6.69
N TYR A 88 -0.90 -0.52 8.01
CA TYR A 88 -0.11 -1.46 8.78
C TYR A 88 -0.62 -2.89 8.64
N ILE A 89 -1.94 -3.07 8.68
CA ILE A 89 -2.52 -4.41 8.57
C ILE A 89 -2.17 -5.03 7.21
N LEU A 90 -2.32 -4.28 6.14
CA LEU A 90 -2.00 -4.79 4.81
C LEU A 90 -0.52 -5.11 4.68
N TRP A 91 0.32 -4.24 5.20
CA TRP A 91 1.75 -4.46 5.12
C TRP A 91 2.17 -5.68 5.93
N ALA A 92 1.65 -5.81 7.15
CA ALA A 92 2.02 -6.92 8.02
C ALA A 92 1.58 -8.27 7.46
N TYR A 93 0.50 -8.27 6.68
CA TYR A 93 0.02 -9.49 6.08
C TYR A 93 1.02 -10.04 5.06
N CYS A 94 1.85 -9.17 4.50
CA CYS A 94 2.79 -9.55 3.46
C CYS A 94 4.23 -9.61 3.94
N ALA A 95 4.60 -8.86 4.94
CA ALA A 95 6.00 -8.61 5.24
C ALA A 95 6.71 -9.77 5.91
N LYS A 96 7.99 -9.94 5.57
CA LYS A 96 8.81 -10.96 6.18
C LYS A 96 8.98 -10.66 7.66
N GLY A 97 8.88 -11.66 8.47
CA GLY A 97 8.99 -11.48 9.92
C GLY A 97 7.69 -11.13 10.58
N TYR A 98 6.61 -10.96 9.81
CA TYR A 98 5.30 -10.64 10.33
C TYR A 98 4.35 -11.74 9.87
N GLY A 99 3.26 -11.41 9.20
CA GLY A 99 2.29 -12.43 8.81
C GLY A 99 2.79 -13.38 7.74
N GLU A 100 3.50 -12.83 6.77
CA GLU A 100 4.10 -13.60 5.68
C GLU A 100 3.12 -14.46 4.93
N VAL A 101 1.86 -14.06 4.84
CA VAL A 101 0.87 -14.86 4.13
C VAL A 101 0.98 -14.62 2.63
N CYS A 102 1.12 -13.35 2.23
CA CYS A 102 1.19 -13.01 0.81
C CYS A 102 2.51 -12.31 0.52
N THR A 103 3.61 -13.06 0.56
CA THR A 103 4.91 -12.47 0.27
C THR A 103 5.15 -12.47 -1.22
N SER A 104 6.18 -11.80 -1.68
CA SER A 104 6.49 -11.75 -3.10
C SER A 104 6.99 -13.10 -3.61
N ARG A 105 7.54 -13.94 -2.75
CA ARG A 105 8.05 -15.21 -3.18
C ARG A 105 7.15 -16.36 -2.86
N TYR A 106 6.53 -16.37 -1.70
CA TYR A 106 5.73 -17.46 -1.26
C TYR A 106 4.33 -16.97 -1.00
N LEU A 107 3.35 -17.65 -1.56
CA LEU A 107 1.96 -17.28 -1.38
C LEU A 107 1.31 -18.39 -0.60
N LYS A 108 0.94 -18.12 0.60
CA LYS A 108 0.30 -19.13 1.46
C LYS A 108 -1.21 -19.00 1.36
N CYS A 109 -1.72 -19.18 0.15
CA CYS A 109 -3.15 -18.99 -0.13
C CYS A 109 -4.04 -19.88 0.72
N GLY A 110 -3.55 -21.05 1.08
CA GLY A 110 -4.33 -21.94 1.94
C GLY A 110 -4.62 -21.39 3.32
N ARG A 111 -3.78 -20.44 3.78
CA ARG A 111 -4.00 -19.82 5.08
C ARG A 111 -4.56 -18.42 4.94
N CYS A 112 -4.86 -17.96 3.74
CA CYS A 112 -5.22 -16.59 3.50
C CYS A 112 -6.69 -16.35 3.82
N ALA A 113 -6.96 -15.42 4.71
CA ALA A 113 -8.32 -15.13 5.13
C ALA A 113 -9.15 -14.45 4.04
N ILE A 114 -8.51 -13.83 3.05
CA ILE A 114 -9.21 -13.12 1.99
C ILE A 114 -9.03 -13.80 0.65
N LYS A 115 -8.71 -15.09 0.67
CA LYS A 115 -8.45 -15.84 -0.54
C LYS A 115 -9.58 -15.79 -1.54
N GLU A 116 -10.81 -15.85 -1.08
CA GLU A 116 -11.93 -15.92 -2.02
C GLU A 116 -12.20 -14.59 -2.70
N TYR A 117 -11.59 -13.50 -2.24
CA TYR A 117 -11.75 -12.21 -2.89
C TYR A 117 -10.54 -11.86 -3.76
N CYS A 118 -9.59 -12.80 -3.89
CA CYS A 118 -8.35 -12.54 -4.60
C CYS A 118 -8.43 -13.09 -6.00
N ASN A 119 -7.91 -12.37 -6.97
CA ASN A 119 -7.92 -12.78 -8.35
C ASN A 119 -6.84 -13.80 -8.68
N ARG A 120 -5.92 -14.08 -7.72
CA ARG A 120 -4.85 -15.00 -8.01
C ARG A 120 -5.38 -16.41 -8.16
N GLU A 121 -4.87 -17.14 -9.15
CA GLU A 121 -5.27 -18.47 -9.33
C GLU A 121 -4.70 -19.27 -8.32
N GLU A 122 -5.40 -20.20 -7.76
CA GLU A 122 -4.94 -20.82 -6.71
C GLU A 122 -4.22 -21.91 -6.91
N ASN A 123 -3.77 -22.28 -7.09
CA ASN A 123 -3.10 -23.35 -7.33
C ASN A 123 -2.12 -23.56 -6.50
N ASN A 124 -1.85 -23.07 -6.03
CA ASN A 124 -0.80 -23.24 -5.50
C ASN A 124 -0.64 -23.44 -4.30
N ASP A 125 -0.74 -23.61 -3.89
CA ASP A 125 -0.23 -23.75 -3.00
C ASP A 125 -0.20 -23.96 -1.92
N VAL A 126 -0.32 -23.94 -1.56
CA VAL A 126 -0.03 -24.37 -0.64
C VAL A 126 -0.23 -24.15 0.29
#